data_21f9a1018293f14e08a8f2fac212dbcf
#
_entry.id   21f9a1018293f14e08a8f2fac212dbcf
#
_cell.length_a   1.000
_cell.length_b   1.000
_cell.length_c   1.000
_cell.angle_alpha   90.00
_cell.angle_beta   90.00
_cell.angle_gamma   90.00
#
_symmetry.space_group_name_H-M   'P 1'
#
loop_
_entity.id
_entity.type
_entity.pdbx_description
1 polymer ?
#
loop_
_entity_poly.entity_id
_entity_poly.type
_entity_poly.pdbx_seq_one_letter_code
_entity_poly.pdbx_strand_id
1 'polypeptide(L)'
;MTLVHRVLYPQPIASLDEYLGRGGGAGLQKALTMSHDEIIAEVLASGLRGRGGAGFPTGIKWRTVRDYHAEDVASTVVVNGAEGEPGTFKDRTIIRTDPYAVIEGALIAARAVGADEVVIATKQSFGREVARLRAAVDEVEAANWAPDVRVVVFEGPSEYLYGEETALLEVLDGRYPFPRIAPPYRRGERELVETYGDVRSRSNLSAHVEMAVPGGGTDAAPTLVDNIETMANVPRIISRGSAWFRTEGTEKSPGTIVCTFIGDVEREGVGEVIMGTTLREALHAIAGGPRAGHTIKAVLPGVSNPVITADQLDTPLTYEDMQAIGSGLGSAGFIVFDDSTDMAAVAAGVSRFLAVESCGQCTPCKQDGVAIASELALLCRDEGTKADLPRVQSLLSTVGDRARCYLGTQHQVVVSSLVSVYGPELAAHAAGRAEPVEPRLVTELLDIADDRAVLDEHHLAKQPDWT
;
A
#
# COMPACT_ATOMS: atom_id res chain seq x y z
N MET A 1 -9.03 -18.42 17.00
CA MET A 1 -9.65 -17.91 15.75
C MET A 1 -9.09 -18.70 14.59
N THR A 2 -9.87 -18.93 13.50
CA THR A 2 -9.44 -19.68 12.33
C THR A 2 -9.17 -18.71 11.18
N LEU A 3 -8.05 -18.88 10.49
CA LEU A 3 -7.78 -18.17 9.22
C LEU A 3 -8.85 -18.53 8.19
N VAL A 4 -9.17 -17.60 7.33
CA VAL A 4 -10.10 -17.80 6.22
C VAL A 4 -9.34 -17.83 4.89
N HIS A 5 -9.97 -18.32 3.84
CA HIS A 5 -9.34 -18.52 2.53
C HIS A 5 -10.29 -18.05 1.42
N ARG A 6 -10.45 -16.73 1.30
CA ARG A 6 -11.27 -16.10 0.26
C ARG A 6 -10.39 -15.63 -0.89
N VAL A 7 -9.25 -15.04 -0.55
CA VAL A 7 -8.27 -14.51 -1.47
C VAL A 7 -6.96 -15.28 -1.36
N LEU A 8 -6.57 -15.65 -0.15
CA LEU A 8 -5.31 -16.34 0.13
C LEU A 8 -5.55 -17.83 0.38
N TYR A 9 -5.16 -18.67 -0.58
CA TYR A 9 -5.30 -20.12 -0.44
C TYR A 9 -4.12 -20.75 0.31
N PRO A 10 -4.35 -21.83 1.11
CA PRO A 10 -3.28 -22.54 1.82
C PRO A 10 -2.29 -23.23 0.88
N GLN A 11 -2.76 -23.62 -0.30
CA GLN A 11 -1.94 -24.24 -1.35
C GLN A 11 -2.05 -23.40 -2.62
N PRO A 12 -0.91 -23.08 -3.26
CA PRO A 12 -0.90 -22.38 -4.52
C PRO A 12 -1.73 -23.09 -5.60
N ILE A 13 -2.47 -22.32 -6.39
CA ILE A 13 -3.17 -22.80 -7.57
C ILE A 13 -2.15 -22.93 -8.69
N ALA A 14 -1.90 -24.16 -9.15
CA ALA A 14 -0.79 -24.44 -10.06
C ALA A 14 -1.04 -24.01 -11.51
N SER A 15 -2.30 -24.03 -11.98
CA SER A 15 -2.67 -23.79 -13.38
C SER A 15 -4.04 -23.14 -13.52
N LEU A 16 -4.33 -22.61 -14.71
CA LEU A 16 -5.65 -22.10 -15.05
C LEU A 16 -6.73 -23.20 -14.95
N ASP A 17 -6.43 -24.42 -15.39
CA ASP A 17 -7.37 -25.55 -15.28
C ASP A 17 -7.73 -25.85 -13.83
N GLU A 18 -6.78 -25.79 -12.92
CA GLU A 18 -7.04 -25.94 -11.49
C GLU A 18 -7.91 -24.79 -10.95
N TYR A 19 -7.62 -23.56 -11.36
CA TYR A 19 -8.42 -22.38 -11.00
C TYR A 19 -9.88 -22.53 -11.45
N LEU A 20 -10.08 -22.94 -12.70
CA LEU A 20 -11.41 -23.22 -13.27
C LEU A 20 -12.11 -24.37 -12.53
N GLY A 21 -11.38 -25.43 -12.24
CA GLY A 21 -11.88 -26.58 -11.48
C GLY A 21 -12.35 -26.22 -10.05
N ARG A 22 -11.82 -25.16 -9.47
CA ARG A 22 -12.24 -24.59 -8.18
C ARG A 22 -13.36 -23.54 -8.29
N GLY A 23 -13.90 -23.32 -9.49
CA GLY A 23 -14.98 -22.36 -9.78
C GLY A 23 -14.51 -20.98 -10.14
N GLY A 24 -13.23 -20.81 -10.45
CA GLY A 24 -12.70 -19.58 -11.08
C GLY A 24 -13.27 -19.38 -12.48
N GLY A 25 -13.16 -18.15 -13.02
CA GLY A 25 -13.73 -17.77 -14.31
C GLY A 25 -15.23 -17.45 -14.28
N ALA A 26 -15.96 -17.90 -13.25
CA ALA A 26 -17.39 -17.66 -13.14
C ALA A 26 -17.76 -16.18 -13.00
N GLY A 27 -16.90 -15.40 -12.36
CA GLY A 27 -17.08 -13.94 -12.25
C GLY A 27 -16.99 -13.26 -13.60
N LEU A 28 -15.96 -13.55 -14.36
CA LEU A 28 -15.78 -13.00 -15.71
C LEU A 28 -16.90 -13.44 -16.66
N GLN A 29 -17.27 -14.72 -16.67
CA GLN A 29 -18.39 -15.22 -17.48
C GLN A 29 -19.69 -14.46 -17.18
N LYS A 30 -19.99 -14.22 -15.90
CA LYS A 30 -21.15 -13.42 -15.52
C LYS A 30 -21.01 -11.95 -15.93
N ALA A 31 -19.84 -11.35 -15.70
CA ALA A 31 -19.58 -9.96 -16.09
C ALA A 31 -19.75 -9.72 -17.60
N LEU A 32 -19.42 -10.69 -18.44
CA LEU A 32 -19.63 -10.58 -19.89
C LEU A 32 -21.12 -10.49 -20.29
N THR A 33 -22.05 -10.92 -19.42
CA THR A 33 -23.49 -10.78 -19.64
C THR A 33 -24.08 -9.53 -19.00
N MET A 34 -23.31 -8.77 -18.23
CA MET A 34 -23.71 -7.54 -17.53
C MET A 34 -23.30 -6.30 -18.32
N SER A 35 -24.05 -5.23 -18.15
CA SER A 35 -23.63 -3.89 -18.56
C SER A 35 -22.52 -3.34 -17.64
N HIS A 36 -21.80 -2.31 -18.09
CA HIS A 36 -20.81 -1.58 -17.29
C HIS A 36 -21.41 -1.11 -15.94
N ASP A 37 -22.61 -0.52 -16.00
CA ASP A 37 -23.29 0.00 -14.82
C ASP A 37 -23.73 -1.08 -13.83
N GLU A 38 -24.16 -2.25 -14.32
CA GLU A 38 -24.52 -3.37 -13.44
C GLU A 38 -23.31 -3.93 -12.72
N ILE A 39 -22.15 -4.06 -13.39
CA ILE A 39 -20.89 -4.51 -12.76
C ILE A 39 -20.49 -3.52 -11.67
N ILE A 40 -20.45 -2.22 -11.99
CA ILE A 40 -20.06 -1.16 -11.04
C ILE A 40 -21.04 -1.12 -9.86
N ALA A 41 -22.35 -1.24 -10.11
CA ALA A 41 -23.37 -1.25 -9.07
C ALA A 41 -23.20 -2.44 -8.10
N GLU A 42 -22.84 -3.63 -8.62
CA GLU A 42 -22.60 -4.83 -7.80
C GLU A 42 -21.36 -4.66 -6.92
N VAL A 43 -20.25 -4.13 -7.47
CA VAL A 43 -19.04 -3.80 -6.69
C VAL A 43 -19.33 -2.73 -5.64
N LEU A 44 -20.10 -1.69 -5.99
CA LEU A 44 -20.50 -0.65 -5.04
C LEU A 44 -21.38 -1.23 -3.92
N ALA A 45 -22.38 -2.04 -4.25
CA ALA A 45 -23.26 -2.67 -3.29
C ALA A 45 -22.55 -3.64 -2.35
N SER A 46 -21.46 -4.27 -2.80
CA SER A 46 -20.63 -5.14 -1.95
C SER A 46 -19.97 -4.38 -0.81
N GLY A 47 -19.72 -3.09 -0.97
CA GLY A 47 -19.00 -2.27 -0.02
C GLY A 47 -17.48 -2.56 0.00
N LEU A 48 -16.93 -3.22 -1.04
CA LEU A 48 -15.49 -3.44 -1.16
C LEU A 48 -14.75 -2.11 -1.11
N ARG A 49 -13.78 -2.04 -0.21
CA ARG A 49 -12.85 -0.91 -0.09
C ARG A 49 -11.47 -1.33 -0.58
N GLY A 50 -10.74 -0.41 -1.21
CA GLY A 50 -9.38 -0.65 -1.70
C GLY A 50 -8.46 -1.21 -0.61
N ARG A 51 -7.68 -2.24 -0.94
CA ARG A 51 -6.74 -2.94 -0.04
C ARG A 51 -5.30 -2.43 -0.14
N GLY A 52 -5.07 -1.37 -0.91
CA GLY A 52 -3.74 -0.75 -1.08
C GLY A 52 -3.32 0.23 0.02
N GLY A 53 -4.17 0.47 1.03
CA GLY A 53 -3.84 1.34 2.18
C GLY A 53 -4.90 2.38 2.51
N ALA A 54 -5.34 3.18 1.54
CA ALA A 54 -6.29 4.28 1.75
C ALA A 54 -7.74 3.84 2.04
N GLY A 55 -8.12 2.61 1.70
CA GLY A 55 -9.47 2.11 1.95
C GLY A 55 -10.59 2.85 1.21
N PHE A 56 -10.29 3.44 0.05
CA PHE A 56 -11.29 4.15 -0.74
C PHE A 56 -12.34 3.17 -1.30
N PRO A 57 -13.64 3.52 -1.35
CA PRO A 57 -14.68 2.63 -1.89
C PRO A 57 -14.45 2.30 -3.37
N THR A 58 -14.20 1.02 -3.67
CA THR A 58 -13.80 0.56 -5.01
C THR A 58 -14.84 0.88 -6.08
N GLY A 59 -16.12 0.64 -5.80
CA GLY A 59 -17.20 0.93 -6.75
C GLY A 59 -17.35 2.42 -7.08
N ILE A 60 -17.04 3.33 -6.14
CA ILE A 60 -17.03 4.79 -6.39
C ILE A 60 -15.86 5.12 -7.33
N LYS A 61 -14.67 4.55 -7.10
CA LYS A 61 -13.50 4.76 -7.96
C LYS A 61 -13.79 4.30 -9.39
N TRP A 62 -14.37 3.11 -9.57
CA TRP A 62 -14.75 2.58 -10.87
C TRP A 62 -15.79 3.46 -11.58
N ARG A 63 -16.81 3.93 -10.84
CA ARG A 63 -17.80 4.87 -11.36
C ARG A 63 -17.15 6.13 -11.89
N THR A 64 -16.26 6.73 -11.08
CA THR A 64 -15.56 7.96 -11.46
C THR A 64 -14.76 7.77 -12.75
N VAL A 65 -13.98 6.68 -12.86
CA VAL A 65 -13.20 6.40 -14.09
C VAL A 65 -14.14 6.21 -15.29
N ARG A 66 -15.25 5.48 -15.12
CA ARG A 66 -16.24 5.28 -16.18
C ARG A 66 -16.90 6.58 -16.64
N ASP A 67 -17.21 7.49 -15.71
CA ASP A 67 -17.84 8.78 -16.03
C ASP A 67 -16.90 9.70 -16.84
N TYR A 68 -15.58 9.51 -16.73
CA TYR A 68 -14.57 10.22 -17.53
C TYR A 68 -14.20 9.47 -18.82
N HIS A 69 -14.77 8.31 -19.09
CA HIS A 69 -14.52 7.56 -20.32
C HIS A 69 -14.99 8.33 -21.57
N ALA A 70 -14.23 8.27 -22.65
CA ALA A 70 -14.60 8.78 -23.97
C ALA A 70 -14.31 7.74 -25.05
N GLU A 71 -15.14 7.74 -26.09
CA GLU A 71 -15.08 6.75 -27.16
C GLU A 71 -13.78 6.81 -27.99
N ASP A 72 -13.14 7.99 -28.05
CA ASP A 72 -11.94 8.25 -28.81
C ASP A 72 -10.63 8.16 -27.99
N VAL A 73 -10.73 7.90 -26.68
CA VAL A 73 -9.57 7.77 -25.79
C VAL A 73 -9.67 6.48 -24.98
N ALA A 74 -8.81 5.52 -25.28
CA ALA A 74 -8.77 4.23 -24.60
C ALA A 74 -8.51 4.39 -23.10
N SER A 75 -9.33 3.73 -22.26
CA SER A 75 -9.09 3.63 -20.83
C SER A 75 -8.13 2.48 -20.53
N THR A 76 -7.40 2.58 -19.43
CA THR A 76 -6.49 1.52 -18.97
C THR A 76 -6.82 1.13 -17.54
N VAL A 77 -6.72 -0.15 -17.22
CA VAL A 77 -6.74 -0.66 -15.85
C VAL A 77 -5.32 -0.99 -15.44
N VAL A 78 -4.86 -0.41 -14.35
CA VAL A 78 -3.56 -0.70 -13.75
C VAL A 78 -3.75 -1.42 -12.43
N VAL A 79 -3.20 -2.62 -12.33
CA VAL A 79 -3.16 -3.38 -11.07
C VAL A 79 -1.84 -3.08 -10.38
N ASN A 80 -1.90 -2.36 -9.27
CA ASN A 80 -0.73 -1.97 -8.50
C ASN A 80 -0.26 -3.13 -7.62
N GLY A 81 0.81 -3.78 -8.05
CA GLY A 81 1.56 -4.82 -7.33
C GLY A 81 2.96 -4.37 -6.91
N ALA A 82 3.23 -3.06 -6.94
CA ALA A 82 4.51 -2.47 -6.52
C ALA A 82 4.61 -2.37 -4.98
N GLU A 83 4.35 -3.48 -4.29
CA GLU A 83 4.36 -3.58 -2.83
C GLU A 83 5.74 -3.21 -2.26
N GLY A 84 5.84 -2.11 -1.54
CA GLY A 84 7.09 -1.60 -0.97
C GLY A 84 6.95 -1.08 0.46
N GLU A 85 5.74 -1.12 1.03
CA GLU A 85 5.49 -0.70 2.40
C GLU A 85 6.19 -1.62 3.39
N PRO A 86 7.06 -1.12 4.29
CA PRO A 86 7.67 -1.93 5.33
C PRO A 86 6.63 -2.70 6.14
N GLY A 87 6.91 -3.96 6.40
CA GLY A 87 5.98 -4.82 7.13
C GLY A 87 4.93 -5.51 6.26
N THR A 88 4.90 -5.29 4.94
CA THR A 88 3.87 -5.84 4.05
C THR A 88 4.44 -6.86 3.07
N PHE A 89 3.76 -8.00 2.94
CA PHE A 89 4.10 -9.10 2.01
C PHE A 89 2.85 -9.79 1.45
N LYS A 90 1.71 -9.14 1.50
CA LYS A 90 0.42 -9.73 1.15
C LYS A 90 0.21 -9.87 -0.36
N ASP A 91 0.56 -8.85 -1.14
CA ASP A 91 0.32 -8.82 -2.58
C ASP A 91 1.20 -9.85 -3.30
N ARG A 92 2.46 -9.94 -2.93
CA ARG A 92 3.36 -10.99 -3.42
C ARG A 92 2.87 -12.38 -3.04
N THR A 93 2.36 -12.57 -1.82
CA THR A 93 1.79 -13.86 -1.39
C THR A 93 0.55 -14.22 -2.21
N ILE A 94 -0.34 -13.26 -2.51
CA ILE A 94 -1.51 -13.47 -3.37
C ILE A 94 -1.06 -13.87 -4.78
N ILE A 95 -0.10 -13.15 -5.39
CA ILE A 95 0.44 -13.49 -6.71
C ILE A 95 1.03 -14.90 -6.74
N ARG A 96 1.77 -15.29 -5.69
CA ARG A 96 2.36 -16.64 -5.58
C ARG A 96 1.30 -17.72 -5.48
N THR A 97 0.19 -17.43 -4.79
CA THR A 97 -0.85 -18.44 -4.50
C THR A 97 -1.96 -18.48 -5.54
N ASP A 98 -2.47 -17.33 -5.99
CA ASP A 98 -3.58 -17.25 -6.95
C ASP A 98 -3.50 -16.01 -7.85
N PRO A 99 -2.63 -15.99 -8.87
CA PRO A 99 -2.58 -14.89 -9.84
C PRO A 99 -3.81 -14.82 -10.73
N TYR A 100 -4.53 -15.95 -10.90
CA TYR A 100 -5.69 -16.01 -11.80
C TYR A 100 -6.87 -15.18 -11.26
N ALA A 101 -7.11 -15.18 -9.96
CA ALA A 101 -8.12 -14.32 -9.34
C ALA A 101 -7.82 -12.83 -9.56
N VAL A 102 -6.54 -12.45 -9.52
CA VAL A 102 -6.10 -11.08 -9.81
C VAL A 102 -6.38 -10.72 -11.26
N ILE A 103 -5.99 -11.59 -12.21
CA ILE A 103 -6.21 -11.38 -13.65
C ILE A 103 -7.71 -11.34 -13.94
N GLU A 104 -8.50 -12.27 -13.43
CA GLU A 104 -9.97 -12.29 -13.60
C GLU A 104 -10.59 -10.98 -13.08
N GLY A 105 -10.20 -10.52 -11.89
CA GLY A 105 -10.68 -9.26 -11.32
C GLY A 105 -10.32 -8.05 -12.17
N ALA A 106 -9.11 -8.01 -12.72
CA ALA A 106 -8.65 -6.95 -13.60
C ALA A 106 -9.40 -6.94 -14.94
N LEU A 107 -9.70 -8.10 -15.53
CA LEU A 107 -10.52 -8.22 -16.74
C LEU A 107 -11.97 -7.79 -16.50
N ILE A 108 -12.54 -8.11 -15.34
CA ILE A 108 -13.87 -7.62 -14.92
C ILE A 108 -13.84 -6.10 -14.76
N ALA A 109 -12.79 -5.55 -14.16
CA ALA A 109 -12.61 -4.10 -14.02
C ALA A 109 -12.48 -3.41 -15.39
N ALA A 110 -11.70 -3.99 -16.31
CA ALA A 110 -11.57 -3.51 -17.68
C ALA A 110 -12.95 -3.46 -18.37
N ARG A 111 -13.72 -4.54 -18.26
CA ARG A 111 -15.11 -4.57 -18.75
C ARG A 111 -15.97 -3.47 -18.12
N ALA A 112 -15.85 -3.24 -16.79
CA ALA A 112 -16.66 -2.26 -16.07
C ALA A 112 -16.38 -0.82 -16.51
N VAL A 113 -15.10 -0.45 -16.74
CA VAL A 113 -14.73 0.92 -17.09
C VAL A 113 -14.61 1.15 -18.62
N GLY A 114 -14.68 0.08 -19.42
CA GLY A 114 -14.54 0.14 -20.88
C GLY A 114 -13.08 0.25 -21.32
N ALA A 115 -12.17 -0.41 -20.60
CA ALA A 115 -10.75 -0.46 -20.95
C ALA A 115 -10.45 -1.64 -21.89
N ASP A 116 -9.50 -1.47 -22.79
CA ASP A 116 -8.97 -2.48 -23.71
C ASP A 116 -7.56 -2.96 -23.30
N GLU A 117 -7.00 -2.38 -22.23
CA GLU A 117 -5.71 -2.76 -21.69
C GLU A 117 -5.74 -2.90 -20.16
N VAL A 118 -5.09 -3.95 -19.68
CA VAL A 118 -4.76 -4.22 -18.29
C VAL A 118 -3.25 -4.26 -18.13
N VAL A 119 -2.70 -3.44 -17.23
CA VAL A 119 -1.29 -3.47 -16.86
C VAL A 119 -1.16 -3.95 -15.42
N ILE A 120 -0.52 -5.10 -15.21
CA ILE A 120 -0.17 -5.58 -13.86
C ILE A 120 1.24 -5.08 -13.57
N ALA A 121 1.33 -4.02 -12.79
CA ALA A 121 2.59 -3.33 -12.50
C ALA A 121 3.23 -3.89 -11.22
N THR A 122 4.45 -4.39 -11.34
CA THR A 122 5.25 -4.95 -10.24
C THR A 122 6.65 -4.35 -10.24
N LYS A 123 7.44 -4.60 -9.20
CA LYS A 123 8.85 -4.23 -9.19
C LYS A 123 9.70 -5.27 -9.93
N GLN A 124 10.73 -4.82 -10.65
CA GLN A 124 11.70 -5.71 -11.32
C GLN A 124 12.43 -6.64 -10.34
N SER A 125 12.54 -6.24 -9.07
CA SER A 125 13.12 -7.05 -8.00
C SER A 125 12.26 -8.27 -7.61
N PHE A 126 10.98 -8.31 -8.00
CA PHE A 126 10.04 -9.40 -7.68
C PHE A 126 10.08 -10.53 -8.74
N GLY A 127 11.28 -11.02 -9.07
CA GLY A 127 11.47 -11.96 -10.18
C GLY A 127 10.60 -13.23 -10.11
N ARG A 128 10.32 -13.75 -8.90
CA ARG A 128 9.45 -14.91 -8.70
C ARG A 128 7.98 -14.60 -9.04
N GLU A 129 7.49 -13.47 -8.58
CA GLU A 129 6.12 -12.99 -8.82
C GLU A 129 5.91 -12.61 -10.29
N VAL A 130 6.89 -11.95 -10.90
CA VAL A 130 6.89 -11.60 -12.33
C VAL A 130 6.79 -12.86 -13.18
N ALA A 131 7.64 -13.87 -12.91
CA ALA A 131 7.61 -15.13 -13.64
C ALA A 131 6.25 -15.84 -13.46
N ARG A 132 5.69 -15.79 -12.24
CA ARG A 132 4.39 -16.40 -11.94
C ARG A 132 3.23 -15.71 -12.66
N LEU A 133 3.22 -14.37 -12.68
CA LEU A 133 2.22 -13.58 -13.39
C LEU A 133 2.29 -13.80 -14.90
N ARG A 134 3.48 -13.79 -15.50
CA ARG A 134 3.66 -14.03 -16.94
C ARG A 134 3.13 -15.40 -17.34
N ALA A 135 3.49 -16.45 -16.58
CA ALA A 135 2.96 -17.80 -16.85
C ALA A 135 1.43 -17.84 -16.78
N ALA A 136 0.83 -17.15 -15.81
CA ALA A 136 -0.63 -17.10 -15.69
C ALA A 136 -1.29 -16.29 -16.81
N VAL A 137 -0.67 -15.19 -17.25
CA VAL A 137 -1.14 -14.40 -18.39
C VAL A 137 -1.07 -15.23 -19.69
N ASP A 138 0.04 -15.93 -19.94
CA ASP A 138 0.18 -16.82 -21.11
C ASP A 138 -0.93 -17.88 -21.15
N GLU A 139 -1.28 -18.50 -20.01
CA GLU A 139 -2.38 -19.48 -19.93
C GLU A 139 -3.76 -18.84 -20.19
N VAL A 140 -4.02 -17.66 -19.66
CA VAL A 140 -5.26 -16.90 -19.84
C VAL A 140 -5.43 -16.46 -21.30
N GLU A 141 -4.35 -15.99 -21.95
CA GLU A 141 -4.34 -15.64 -23.36
C GLU A 141 -4.56 -16.88 -24.25
N ALA A 142 -3.86 -17.97 -23.96
CA ALA A 142 -4.04 -19.25 -24.69
C ALA A 142 -5.47 -19.80 -24.58
N ALA A 143 -6.13 -19.58 -23.44
CA ALA A 143 -7.53 -19.94 -23.20
C ALA A 143 -8.53 -18.93 -23.79
N ASN A 144 -8.06 -17.84 -24.41
CA ASN A 144 -8.87 -16.79 -25.01
C ASN A 144 -9.93 -16.21 -24.08
N TRP A 145 -9.55 -15.93 -22.84
CA TRP A 145 -10.47 -15.45 -21.79
C TRP A 145 -11.06 -14.06 -22.06
N ALA A 146 -10.25 -13.18 -22.66
CA ALA A 146 -10.67 -11.82 -23.00
C ALA A 146 -9.92 -11.35 -24.25
N PRO A 147 -10.37 -11.78 -25.45
CA PRO A 147 -9.65 -11.55 -26.71
C PRO A 147 -9.52 -10.07 -27.08
N ASP A 148 -10.40 -9.22 -26.54
CA ASP A 148 -10.43 -7.79 -26.83
C ASP A 148 -9.70 -6.95 -25.77
N VAL A 149 -9.06 -7.58 -24.77
CA VAL A 149 -8.31 -6.90 -23.71
C VAL A 149 -6.88 -7.42 -23.67
N ARG A 150 -5.92 -6.52 -23.88
CA ARG A 150 -4.49 -6.82 -23.75
C ARG A 150 -4.09 -6.85 -22.28
N VAL A 151 -3.42 -7.90 -21.82
CA VAL A 151 -2.87 -8.00 -20.47
C VAL A 151 -1.35 -7.91 -20.51
N VAL A 152 -0.76 -6.99 -19.76
CA VAL A 152 0.68 -6.74 -19.74
C VAL A 152 1.20 -6.85 -18.31
N VAL A 153 2.27 -7.62 -18.09
CA VAL A 153 3.04 -7.60 -16.84
C VAL A 153 4.19 -6.62 -17.01
N PHE A 154 4.12 -5.50 -16.27
CA PHE A 154 5.10 -4.43 -16.34
C PHE A 154 6.03 -4.49 -15.13
N GLU A 155 7.34 -4.45 -15.41
CA GLU A 155 8.41 -4.46 -14.40
C GLU A 155 8.95 -3.04 -14.21
N GLY A 156 8.54 -2.40 -13.12
CA GLY A 156 9.01 -1.06 -12.77
C GLY A 156 10.21 -1.07 -11.81
N PRO A 157 10.67 0.11 -11.40
CA PRO A 157 11.82 0.27 -10.52
C PRO A 157 11.53 -0.19 -9.08
N SER A 158 12.59 -0.25 -8.25
CA SER A 158 12.50 -0.76 -6.88
C SER A 158 12.20 0.31 -5.83
N GLU A 159 12.12 1.57 -6.22
CA GLU A 159 11.84 2.69 -5.31
C GLU A 159 10.48 2.53 -4.61
N TYR A 160 10.42 2.93 -3.34
CA TYR A 160 9.18 2.90 -2.54
C TYR A 160 8.05 3.69 -3.20
N LEU A 161 8.35 4.89 -3.70
CA LEU A 161 7.35 5.76 -4.32
C LEU A 161 6.79 5.22 -5.63
N TYR A 162 7.41 4.21 -6.26
CA TYR A 162 6.79 3.53 -7.40
C TYR A 162 5.43 2.90 -7.01
N GLY A 163 5.22 2.55 -5.75
CA GLY A 163 3.92 2.07 -5.25
C GLY A 163 2.85 3.15 -5.07
N GLU A 164 3.22 4.44 -5.13
CA GLU A 164 2.25 5.54 -5.10
C GLU A 164 1.53 5.65 -6.46
N GLU A 165 0.21 5.83 -6.43
CA GLU A 165 -0.67 5.73 -7.60
C GLU A 165 -0.22 6.61 -8.78
N THR A 166 0.13 7.87 -8.51
CA THR A 166 0.52 8.81 -9.57
C THR A 166 1.96 8.63 -10.03
N ALA A 167 2.86 8.27 -9.12
CA ALA A 167 4.24 7.94 -9.46
C ALA A 167 4.34 6.66 -10.30
N LEU A 168 3.49 5.67 -10.04
CA LEU A 168 3.38 4.47 -10.86
C LEU A 168 3.01 4.83 -12.31
N LEU A 169 2.05 5.74 -12.50
CA LEU A 169 1.66 6.21 -13.84
C LEU A 169 2.78 6.97 -14.54
N GLU A 170 3.59 7.76 -13.81
CA GLU A 170 4.78 8.39 -14.39
C GLU A 170 5.76 7.35 -14.94
N VAL A 171 5.95 6.23 -14.22
CA VAL A 171 6.84 5.16 -14.67
C VAL A 171 6.27 4.43 -15.91
N LEU A 172 4.97 4.18 -15.95
CA LEU A 172 4.32 3.61 -17.15
C LEU A 172 4.46 4.50 -18.38
N ASP A 173 4.52 5.82 -18.17
CA ASP A 173 4.79 6.82 -19.22
C ASP A 173 6.31 6.96 -19.52
N GLY A 174 7.18 6.12 -18.98
CA GLY A 174 8.62 6.14 -19.21
C GLY A 174 9.38 7.24 -18.45
N ARG A 175 8.79 7.79 -17.39
CA ARG A 175 9.41 8.80 -16.52
C ARG A 175 9.84 8.22 -15.17
N TYR A 176 10.50 9.05 -14.35
CA TYR A 176 10.87 8.68 -12.98
C TYR A 176 9.64 8.56 -12.07
N PRO A 177 9.70 7.78 -10.96
CA PRO A 177 8.60 7.59 -10.02
C PRO A 177 8.35 8.84 -9.15
N PHE A 178 8.05 9.96 -9.80
CA PHE A 178 7.80 11.24 -9.17
C PHE A 178 6.30 11.50 -9.10
N PRO A 179 5.69 11.55 -7.90
CA PRO A 179 4.26 11.77 -7.75
C PRO A 179 3.74 13.01 -8.49
N ARG A 180 2.61 12.85 -9.18
CA ARG A 180 1.85 13.94 -9.81
C ARG A 180 0.97 14.65 -8.78
N ILE A 181 0.54 15.86 -9.12
CA ILE A 181 -0.47 16.57 -8.33
C ILE A 181 -1.89 16.17 -8.78
N ALA A 182 -2.03 15.71 -10.02
CA ALA A 182 -3.30 15.43 -10.66
C ALA A 182 -3.80 14.01 -10.44
N PRO A 183 -5.08 13.82 -10.14
CA PRO A 183 -5.67 12.49 -10.04
C PRO A 183 -5.70 11.76 -11.39
N PRO A 184 -5.43 10.45 -11.44
CA PRO A 184 -5.30 9.68 -12.68
C PRO A 184 -6.61 9.49 -13.45
N TYR A 185 -7.77 9.67 -12.82
CA TYR A 185 -9.09 9.54 -13.44
C TYR A 185 -9.57 10.82 -14.14
N ARG A 186 -8.84 11.94 -13.99
CA ARG A 186 -9.20 13.19 -14.68
C ARG A 186 -8.55 13.29 -16.03
N ARG A 187 -9.28 13.90 -16.96
CA ARG A 187 -8.80 14.21 -18.30
C ARG A 187 -8.05 15.53 -18.33
N GLY A 188 -7.01 15.56 -19.15
CA GLY A 188 -6.47 16.72 -19.85
C GLY A 188 -5.88 17.84 -19.02
N GLU A 189 -4.91 18.51 -19.65
CA GLU A 189 -4.27 19.72 -19.11
C GLU A 189 -5.26 20.83 -18.80
N ARG A 190 -6.32 20.99 -19.59
CA ARG A 190 -7.23 22.12 -19.51
C ARG A 190 -8.05 22.09 -18.20
N GLU A 191 -8.55 20.94 -17.83
CA GLU A 191 -9.33 20.77 -16.59
C GLU A 191 -8.46 20.93 -15.34
N LEU A 192 -7.21 20.50 -15.40
CA LEU A 192 -6.23 20.65 -14.35
C LEU A 192 -5.74 22.08 -14.20
N VAL A 193 -5.51 22.80 -15.27
CA VAL A 193 -5.13 24.21 -15.26
C VAL A 193 -6.26 25.05 -14.63
N GLU A 194 -7.52 24.79 -14.92
CA GLU A 194 -8.65 25.48 -14.30
C GLU A 194 -8.72 25.22 -12.78
N THR A 195 -8.53 23.97 -12.36
CA THR A 195 -8.54 23.60 -10.93
C THR A 195 -7.35 24.19 -10.18
N TYR A 196 -6.17 24.21 -10.78
CA TYR A 196 -4.96 24.80 -10.17
C TYR A 196 -4.83 26.29 -10.38
N GLY A 197 -5.49 26.89 -11.36
CA GLY A 197 -5.62 28.34 -11.52
C GLY A 197 -6.18 29.01 -10.28
N ASP A 198 -7.20 28.39 -9.69
CA ASP A 198 -7.80 28.86 -8.42
C ASP A 198 -6.86 28.70 -7.21
N VAL A 199 -6.04 27.65 -7.16
CA VAL A 199 -5.03 27.45 -6.12
C VAL A 199 -3.86 28.40 -6.28
N ARG A 200 -3.44 28.68 -7.52
CA ARG A 200 -2.38 29.66 -7.83
C ARG A 200 -2.75 31.07 -7.37
N SER A 201 -4.00 31.47 -7.56
CA SER A 201 -4.47 32.79 -7.10
C SER A 201 -4.46 32.91 -5.57
N ARG A 202 -4.49 31.79 -4.85
CA ARG A 202 -4.48 31.76 -3.37
C ARG A 202 -3.11 31.54 -2.74
N SER A 203 -2.12 31.00 -3.47
CA SER A 203 -0.87 30.52 -2.88
C SER A 203 0.42 31.14 -3.41
N ASN A 204 0.39 32.05 -4.39
CA ASN A 204 1.60 32.60 -5.04
C ASN A 204 2.61 31.54 -5.55
N LEU A 205 2.15 30.31 -5.87
CA LEU A 205 3.00 29.25 -6.40
C LEU A 205 3.26 29.49 -7.89
N SER A 206 4.51 29.76 -8.24
CA SER A 206 4.98 29.97 -9.62
C SER A 206 5.44 28.70 -10.33
N ALA A 207 5.07 27.52 -9.86
CA ALA A 207 5.45 26.26 -10.50
C ALA A 207 4.57 26.00 -11.73
N HIS A 208 5.15 25.99 -12.92
CA HIS A 208 4.54 25.39 -14.11
C HIS A 208 4.52 23.88 -13.88
N VAL A 209 3.32 23.31 -13.72
CA VAL A 209 3.13 21.88 -13.80
C VAL A 209 2.78 21.56 -15.25
N GLU A 210 3.78 21.23 -16.05
CA GLU A 210 3.53 20.56 -17.32
C GLU A 210 3.14 19.12 -16.99
N MET A 211 1.91 18.78 -17.28
CA MET A 211 1.49 17.38 -17.30
C MET A 211 1.83 16.81 -18.66
N ALA A 212 2.78 15.92 -18.69
CA ALA A 212 3.04 15.14 -19.86
C ALA A 212 1.87 14.17 -20.05
N VAL A 213 1.21 14.30 -21.17
CA VAL A 213 0.18 13.39 -21.65
C VAL A 213 0.84 12.39 -22.58
N PRO A 214 0.58 11.09 -22.49
CA PRO A 214 1.03 10.15 -23.50
C PRO A 214 0.57 10.62 -24.89
N GLY A 215 1.53 10.82 -25.81
CA GLY A 215 1.23 11.29 -27.16
C GLY A 215 1.09 12.79 -27.36
N GLY A 216 1.32 13.64 -26.34
CA GLY A 216 1.31 15.10 -26.49
C GLY A 216 -0.06 15.73 -26.78
N GLY A 217 -1.14 15.01 -26.52
CA GLY A 217 -2.52 15.51 -26.62
C GLY A 217 -2.99 16.14 -25.31
N THR A 218 -4.04 16.96 -25.39
CA THR A 218 -4.65 17.63 -24.25
C THR A 218 -5.53 16.73 -23.38
N ASP A 219 -5.83 15.49 -23.83
CA ASP A 219 -6.74 14.56 -23.18
C ASP A 219 -5.99 13.31 -22.68
N ALA A 220 -5.70 13.26 -21.39
CA ALA A 220 -5.18 12.05 -20.75
C ALA A 220 -6.29 10.99 -20.65
N ALA A 221 -5.98 9.74 -21.02
CA ALA A 221 -6.90 8.63 -20.85
C ALA A 221 -7.26 8.44 -19.37
N PRO A 222 -8.54 8.24 -19.01
CA PRO A 222 -8.92 7.91 -17.66
C PRO A 222 -8.34 6.54 -17.32
N THR A 223 -7.63 6.46 -16.18
CA THR A 223 -6.94 5.24 -15.76
C THR A 223 -7.47 4.80 -14.40
N LEU A 224 -7.89 3.54 -14.33
CA LEU A 224 -8.25 2.90 -13.06
C LEU A 224 -7.01 2.25 -12.47
N VAL A 225 -6.58 2.69 -11.29
CA VAL A 225 -5.50 2.04 -10.55
C VAL A 225 -6.07 1.37 -9.31
N ASP A 226 -5.92 0.06 -9.18
CA ASP A 226 -6.34 -0.69 -8.00
C ASP A 226 -5.26 -1.71 -7.56
N ASN A 227 -5.28 -2.07 -6.26
CA ASN A 227 -4.31 -2.97 -5.66
C ASN A 227 -4.59 -4.45 -6.01
N ILE A 228 -3.56 -5.31 -5.96
CA ILE A 228 -3.63 -6.78 -6.18
C ILE A 228 -4.76 -7.43 -5.36
N GLU A 229 -4.78 -7.20 -4.04
CA GLU A 229 -5.79 -7.81 -3.16
C GLU A 229 -7.21 -7.30 -3.48
N THR A 230 -7.34 -6.04 -3.87
CA THR A 230 -8.62 -5.48 -4.30
C THR A 230 -9.14 -6.24 -5.50
N MET A 231 -8.32 -6.43 -6.52
CA MET A 231 -8.70 -7.17 -7.74
C MET A 231 -9.03 -8.65 -7.44
N ALA A 232 -8.27 -9.31 -6.58
CA ALA A 232 -8.52 -10.71 -6.22
C ALA A 232 -9.88 -10.96 -5.51
N ASN A 233 -10.49 -9.92 -4.92
CA ASN A 233 -11.83 -10.00 -4.32
C ASN A 233 -12.98 -9.93 -5.36
N VAL A 234 -12.75 -9.24 -6.48
CA VAL A 234 -13.79 -8.90 -7.48
C VAL A 234 -14.48 -10.13 -8.09
N PRO A 235 -13.77 -11.19 -8.53
CA PRO A 235 -14.39 -12.36 -9.17
C PRO A 235 -15.51 -12.97 -8.33
N ARG A 236 -15.28 -13.11 -7.03
CA ARG A 236 -16.27 -13.71 -6.12
C ARG A 236 -17.44 -12.78 -5.83
N ILE A 237 -17.20 -11.46 -5.78
CA ILE A 237 -18.29 -10.49 -5.66
C ILE A 237 -19.22 -10.60 -6.85
N ILE A 238 -18.68 -10.60 -8.07
CA ILE A 238 -19.50 -10.70 -9.27
C ILE A 238 -20.19 -12.06 -9.38
N SER A 239 -19.49 -13.16 -9.18
CA SER A 239 -20.08 -14.49 -9.31
C SER A 239 -21.16 -14.80 -8.28
N ARG A 240 -20.92 -14.45 -7.00
CA ARG A 240 -21.78 -14.83 -5.86
C ARG A 240 -22.74 -13.73 -5.41
N GLY A 241 -22.46 -12.48 -5.80
CA GLY A 241 -23.26 -11.31 -5.45
C GLY A 241 -22.72 -10.54 -4.24
N SER A 242 -23.05 -9.25 -4.23
CA SER A 242 -22.67 -8.31 -3.16
C SER A 242 -23.17 -8.73 -1.79
N ALA A 243 -24.39 -9.27 -1.71
CA ALA A 243 -24.97 -9.78 -0.47
C ALA A 243 -24.12 -10.91 0.14
N TRP A 244 -23.58 -11.81 -0.68
CA TRP A 244 -22.64 -12.84 -0.21
C TRP A 244 -21.36 -12.24 0.38
N PHE A 245 -20.76 -11.26 -0.27
CA PHE A 245 -19.53 -10.61 0.24
C PHE A 245 -19.75 -9.96 1.62
N ARG A 246 -20.94 -9.41 1.83
CA ARG A 246 -21.35 -8.77 3.08
C ARG A 246 -21.75 -9.73 4.21
N THR A 247 -21.74 -11.04 3.97
CA THR A 247 -21.97 -12.03 5.04
C THR A 247 -20.79 -12.14 6.00
N GLU A 248 -19.62 -11.62 5.61
CA GLU A 248 -18.40 -11.56 6.43
C GLU A 248 -17.97 -10.10 6.62
N GLY A 249 -17.26 -9.83 7.69
CA GLY A 249 -16.82 -8.48 8.06
C GLY A 249 -17.86 -7.71 8.87
N THR A 250 -17.71 -6.38 8.87
CA THR A 250 -18.64 -5.47 9.53
C THR A 250 -19.54 -4.78 8.51
N GLU A 251 -20.55 -4.03 8.98
CA GLU A 251 -21.44 -3.28 8.11
C GLU A 251 -20.68 -2.27 7.23
N LYS A 252 -19.68 -1.57 7.81
CA LYS A 252 -18.88 -0.52 7.14
C LYS A 252 -17.62 -1.04 6.47
N SER A 253 -17.09 -2.17 6.96
CA SER A 253 -15.91 -2.84 6.43
C SER A 253 -16.20 -4.31 6.17
N PRO A 254 -16.97 -4.65 5.10
CA PRO A 254 -17.32 -6.02 4.77
C PRO A 254 -16.16 -6.81 4.15
N GLY A 255 -16.28 -8.13 4.19
CA GLY A 255 -15.35 -9.08 3.60
C GLY A 255 -14.18 -9.43 4.50
N THR A 256 -13.06 -9.74 3.87
CA THR A 256 -11.81 -10.18 4.50
C THR A 256 -10.66 -9.24 4.20
N ILE A 257 -9.54 -9.43 4.90
CA ILE A 257 -8.30 -8.70 4.66
C ILE A 257 -7.10 -9.63 4.85
N VAL A 258 -6.11 -9.50 3.98
CA VAL A 258 -4.84 -10.23 4.09
C VAL A 258 -3.87 -9.38 4.90
N CYS A 259 -3.41 -9.93 6.03
CA CYS A 259 -2.50 -9.27 6.95
C CYS A 259 -1.11 -9.90 6.89
N THR A 260 -0.08 -9.07 7.05
CA THR A 260 1.29 -9.50 7.30
C THR A 260 1.68 -9.12 8.72
N PHE A 261 2.31 -10.02 9.46
CA PHE A 261 2.91 -9.73 10.76
C PHE A 261 4.38 -10.09 10.75
N ILE A 262 5.24 -9.13 11.11
CA ILE A 262 6.69 -9.30 11.22
C ILE A 262 7.21 -8.66 12.52
N GLY A 263 8.47 -8.90 12.84
CA GLY A 263 9.18 -8.28 13.95
C GLY A 263 9.30 -9.21 15.17
N ASP A 264 9.00 -8.68 16.36
CA ASP A 264 9.23 -9.39 17.63
C ASP A 264 8.07 -10.36 17.96
N VAL A 265 7.85 -11.34 17.07
CA VAL A 265 6.79 -12.35 17.14
C VAL A 265 7.34 -13.76 17.15
N GLU A 266 6.52 -14.75 17.51
CA GLU A 266 6.92 -16.16 17.54
C GLU A 266 7.32 -16.63 16.15
N ARG A 267 6.50 -16.32 15.13
CA ARG A 267 6.76 -16.54 13.70
C ARG A 267 6.26 -15.36 12.87
N GLU A 268 6.91 -15.09 11.79
CA GLU A 268 6.50 -14.04 10.86
C GLU A 268 5.74 -14.64 9.69
N GLY A 269 4.70 -13.97 9.19
CA GLY A 269 3.88 -14.59 8.15
C GLY A 269 2.74 -13.73 7.64
N VAL A 270 2.03 -14.30 6.67
CA VAL A 270 0.87 -13.71 6.01
C VAL A 270 -0.35 -14.61 6.22
N GLY A 271 -1.50 -14.00 6.50
CA GLY A 271 -2.75 -14.73 6.67
C GLY A 271 -3.98 -13.87 6.38
N GLU A 272 -5.08 -14.52 6.05
CA GLU A 272 -6.34 -13.83 5.76
C GLU A 272 -7.31 -13.97 6.94
N VAL A 273 -7.88 -12.84 7.37
CA VAL A 273 -8.86 -12.77 8.46
C VAL A 273 -10.12 -12.03 8.03
N ILE A 274 -11.21 -12.27 8.73
CA ILE A 274 -12.46 -11.53 8.54
C ILE A 274 -12.27 -10.10 9.05
N MET A 275 -12.71 -9.09 8.30
CA MET A 275 -12.73 -7.70 8.75
C MET A 275 -13.51 -7.56 10.07
N GLY A 276 -12.98 -6.81 11.04
CA GLY A 276 -13.53 -6.74 12.39
C GLY A 276 -12.93 -7.72 13.40
N THR A 277 -12.06 -8.66 12.95
CA THR A 277 -11.18 -9.39 13.85
C THR A 277 -10.29 -8.41 14.59
N THR A 278 -10.05 -8.60 15.88
CA THR A 278 -9.13 -7.69 16.62
C THR A 278 -7.68 -7.89 16.19
N LEU A 279 -6.89 -6.83 16.30
CA LEU A 279 -5.45 -6.88 15.98
C LEU A 279 -4.76 -7.99 16.78
N ARG A 280 -5.09 -8.15 18.07
CA ARG A 280 -4.58 -9.21 18.95
C ARG A 280 -4.91 -10.61 18.41
N GLU A 281 -6.17 -10.84 18.06
CA GLU A 281 -6.61 -12.15 17.53
C GLU A 281 -5.92 -12.47 16.20
N ALA A 282 -5.81 -11.51 15.30
CA ALA A 282 -5.14 -11.66 14.02
C ALA A 282 -3.65 -11.97 14.21
N LEU A 283 -2.96 -11.23 15.08
CA LEU A 283 -1.57 -11.44 15.44
C LEU A 283 -1.33 -12.87 15.97
N HIS A 284 -2.16 -13.33 16.91
CA HIS A 284 -2.03 -14.68 17.44
C HIS A 284 -2.33 -15.75 16.39
N ALA A 285 -3.34 -15.55 15.54
CA ALA A 285 -3.71 -16.53 14.51
C ALA A 285 -2.62 -16.68 13.42
N ILE A 286 -1.99 -15.58 13.02
CA ILE A 286 -1.00 -15.54 11.94
C ILE A 286 0.41 -15.75 12.51
N ALA A 287 0.78 -15.01 13.54
CA ALA A 287 2.15 -14.92 14.01
C ALA A 287 2.44 -15.65 15.35
N GLY A 288 1.43 -16.30 15.96
CA GLY A 288 1.59 -17.04 17.22
C GLY A 288 1.54 -16.16 18.48
N GLY A 289 1.77 -14.87 18.36
CA GLY A 289 1.86 -13.92 19.47
C GLY A 289 3.28 -13.34 19.62
N PRO A 290 3.60 -12.70 20.76
CA PRO A 290 4.93 -12.22 21.06
C PRO A 290 5.93 -13.37 21.22
N ARG A 291 7.21 -13.09 21.12
CA ARG A 291 8.28 -14.05 21.43
C ARG A 291 8.11 -14.61 22.86
N ALA A 292 8.54 -15.85 23.05
CA ALA A 292 8.41 -16.52 24.35
C ALA A 292 9.07 -15.71 25.48
N GLY A 293 8.33 -15.44 26.53
CA GLY A 293 8.79 -14.67 27.70
C GLY A 293 8.70 -13.16 27.56
N HIS A 294 8.19 -12.65 26.43
CA HIS A 294 8.01 -11.22 26.18
C HIS A 294 6.54 -10.83 26.08
N THR A 295 6.29 -9.53 26.15
CA THR A 295 4.98 -8.91 25.95
C THR A 295 5.04 -7.89 24.82
N ILE A 296 3.94 -7.70 24.10
CA ILE A 296 3.89 -6.70 23.03
C ILE A 296 3.91 -5.31 23.65
N LYS A 297 4.81 -4.46 23.16
CA LYS A 297 4.97 -3.06 23.52
C LYS A 297 4.26 -2.14 22.54
N ALA A 298 4.44 -2.41 21.24
CA ALA A 298 3.94 -1.57 20.18
C ALA A 298 3.69 -2.36 18.88
N VAL A 299 2.85 -1.81 18.01
CA VAL A 299 2.67 -2.27 16.64
C VAL A 299 2.64 -1.06 15.71
N LEU A 300 3.42 -1.10 14.63
CA LEU A 300 3.36 -0.12 13.55
C LEU A 300 2.58 -0.72 12.36
N PRO A 301 1.50 -0.06 11.89
CA PRO A 301 0.84 -0.42 10.64
C PRO A 301 1.65 0.13 9.45
N GLY A 302 2.74 -0.54 9.09
CA GLY A 302 3.74 -0.04 8.16
C GLY A 302 4.44 1.22 8.66
N VAL A 303 4.75 2.13 7.75
CA VAL A 303 5.32 3.45 8.03
C VAL A 303 4.37 4.59 7.61
N SER A 304 3.09 4.27 7.47
CA SER A 304 2.06 5.19 6.96
C SER A 304 1.05 5.66 8.02
N ASN A 305 1.00 5.00 9.18
CA ASN A 305 0.04 5.30 10.23
C ASN A 305 0.70 5.39 11.62
N PRO A 306 0.13 6.17 12.56
CA PRO A 306 0.61 6.26 13.93
C PRO A 306 0.72 4.92 14.64
N VAL A 307 1.67 4.84 15.57
CA VAL A 307 1.93 3.65 16.39
C VAL A 307 0.72 3.25 17.24
N ILE A 308 0.47 1.95 17.32
CA ILE A 308 -0.55 1.33 18.17
C ILE A 308 0.13 0.82 19.43
N THR A 309 -0.40 1.16 20.60
CA THR A 309 0.12 0.74 21.91
C THR A 309 -0.48 -0.59 22.36
N ALA A 310 0.13 -1.22 23.36
CA ALA A 310 -0.28 -2.52 23.88
C ALA A 310 -1.75 -2.58 24.37
N ASP A 311 -2.25 -1.48 24.92
CA ASP A 311 -3.64 -1.32 25.38
C ASP A 311 -4.66 -1.19 24.26
N GLN A 312 -4.21 -0.90 23.02
CA GLN A 312 -5.04 -0.76 21.83
C GLN A 312 -5.12 -2.04 20.98
N LEU A 313 -4.47 -3.13 21.36
CA LEU A 313 -4.42 -4.37 20.57
C LEU A 313 -5.78 -5.04 20.37
N ASP A 314 -6.78 -4.74 21.21
CA ASP A 314 -8.13 -5.28 21.06
C ASP A 314 -9.01 -4.48 20.10
N THR A 315 -8.43 -3.51 19.36
CA THR A 315 -9.09 -2.76 18.32
C THR A 315 -9.41 -3.67 17.12
N PRO A 316 -10.66 -3.65 16.60
CA PRO A 316 -11.02 -4.38 15.40
C PRO A 316 -10.25 -3.89 14.16
N LEU A 317 -9.82 -4.81 13.31
CA LEU A 317 -9.20 -4.52 12.02
C LEU A 317 -10.28 -4.05 11.03
N THR A 318 -10.70 -2.80 11.19
CA THR A 318 -11.55 -2.06 10.26
C THR A 318 -10.94 -0.69 9.99
N TYR A 319 -11.35 -0.03 8.93
CA TYR A 319 -10.84 1.33 8.65
C TYR A 319 -11.31 2.33 9.69
N GLU A 320 -12.57 2.22 10.12
CA GLU A 320 -13.19 3.12 11.07
C GLU A 320 -12.68 2.95 12.50
N ASP A 321 -12.50 1.71 12.98
CA ASP A 321 -12.05 1.45 14.35
C ASP A 321 -10.57 1.81 14.51
N MET A 322 -9.74 1.48 13.52
CA MET A 322 -8.33 1.87 13.51
C MET A 322 -8.16 3.40 13.46
N GLN A 323 -9.02 4.10 12.71
CA GLN A 323 -9.04 5.56 12.70
C GLN A 323 -9.50 6.14 14.04
N ALA A 324 -10.45 5.50 14.71
CA ALA A 324 -10.98 5.96 16.00
C ALA A 324 -9.93 5.97 17.12
N ILE A 325 -8.94 5.09 17.06
CA ILE A 325 -7.80 5.07 18.00
C ILE A 325 -6.66 6.01 17.59
N GLY A 326 -6.85 6.82 16.54
CA GLY A 326 -5.84 7.76 16.03
C GLY A 326 -4.76 7.13 15.16
N SER A 327 -4.95 5.88 14.69
CA SER A 327 -4.06 5.18 13.78
C SER A 327 -4.74 4.91 12.44
N GLY A 328 -4.38 3.84 11.72
CA GLY A 328 -5.00 3.44 10.48
C GLY A 328 -4.69 1.98 10.15
N LEU A 329 -5.53 1.38 9.31
CA LEU A 329 -5.34 -0.01 8.89
C LEU A 329 -4.17 -0.14 7.90
N GLY A 330 -3.93 0.90 7.10
CA GLY A 330 -2.89 0.89 6.07
C GLY A 330 -3.10 -0.26 5.08
N SER A 331 -2.00 -0.83 4.61
CA SER A 331 -1.97 -2.02 3.76
C SER A 331 -2.05 -3.33 4.56
N ALA A 332 -2.45 -3.28 5.84
CA ALA A 332 -2.51 -4.40 6.77
C ALA A 332 -1.18 -5.14 6.97
N GLY A 333 -0.06 -4.44 6.81
CA GLY A 333 1.27 -4.88 7.21
C GLY A 333 1.59 -4.35 8.61
N PHE A 334 1.94 -5.24 9.55
CA PHE A 334 2.14 -4.89 10.95
C PHE A 334 3.54 -5.29 11.40
N ILE A 335 4.32 -4.30 11.86
CA ILE A 335 5.63 -4.52 12.48
C ILE A 335 5.43 -4.50 13.99
N VAL A 336 5.67 -5.63 14.64
CA VAL A 336 5.44 -5.82 16.07
C VAL A 336 6.73 -5.61 16.84
N PHE A 337 6.66 -4.90 17.95
CA PHE A 337 7.76 -4.67 18.87
C PHE A 337 7.38 -5.16 20.26
N ASP A 338 8.28 -5.90 20.90
CA ASP A 338 8.09 -6.36 22.27
C ASP A 338 8.77 -5.45 23.31
N ASP A 339 8.64 -5.82 24.57
CA ASP A 339 9.14 -5.06 25.73
C ASP A 339 10.67 -4.91 25.76
N SER A 340 11.42 -5.69 24.98
CA SER A 340 12.89 -5.55 24.87
C SER A 340 13.32 -4.53 23.82
N THR A 341 12.41 -4.09 22.93
CA THR A 341 12.75 -3.16 21.84
C THR A 341 12.81 -1.72 22.35
N ASP A 342 13.90 -1.03 21.99
CA ASP A 342 14.07 0.40 22.19
C ASP A 342 13.32 1.19 21.13
N MET A 343 12.37 2.04 21.53
CA MET A 343 11.50 2.77 20.61
C MET A 343 12.16 4.03 20.04
N ALA A 344 13.27 4.52 20.61
CA ALA A 344 14.08 5.55 19.97
C ALA A 344 14.77 4.99 18.72
N ALA A 345 15.29 3.75 18.81
CA ALA A 345 15.85 3.05 17.65
C ALA A 345 14.81 2.83 16.53
N VAL A 346 13.56 2.52 16.90
CA VAL A 346 12.46 2.39 15.94
C VAL A 346 12.14 3.74 15.29
N ALA A 347 12.03 4.81 16.07
CA ALA A 347 11.77 6.15 15.53
C ALA A 347 12.86 6.62 14.56
N ALA A 348 14.13 6.35 14.89
CA ALA A 348 15.26 6.64 14.01
C ALA A 348 15.22 5.82 12.72
N GLY A 349 14.87 4.52 12.78
CA GLY A 349 14.76 3.65 11.63
C GLY A 349 13.65 4.04 10.69
N VAL A 350 12.45 4.33 11.20
CA VAL A 350 11.29 4.81 10.43
C VAL A 350 11.61 6.15 9.75
N SER A 351 12.19 7.09 10.51
CA SER A 351 12.57 8.40 9.98
C SER A 351 13.60 8.28 8.86
N ARG A 352 14.61 7.41 9.05
CA ARG A 352 15.62 7.15 8.03
C ARG A 352 15.00 6.58 6.75
N PHE A 353 14.12 5.57 6.86
CA PHE A 353 13.42 5.00 5.71
C PHE A 353 12.70 6.08 4.91
N LEU A 354 11.84 6.87 5.55
CA LEU A 354 11.06 7.89 4.88
C LEU A 354 11.92 9.03 4.30
N ALA A 355 13.05 9.36 4.94
CA ALA A 355 13.98 10.35 4.42
C ALA A 355 14.70 9.84 3.16
N VAL A 356 15.15 8.59 3.15
CA VAL A 356 15.87 7.96 2.02
C VAL A 356 14.95 7.74 0.83
N GLU A 357 13.71 7.32 1.06
CA GLU A 357 12.73 7.07 0.00
C GLU A 357 12.01 8.34 -0.52
N SER A 358 12.34 9.52 0.01
CA SER A 358 11.83 10.79 -0.52
C SER A 358 12.36 11.04 -1.94
N CYS A 359 11.49 11.43 -2.88
CA CYS A 359 11.89 11.83 -4.23
C CYS A 359 12.57 13.21 -4.32
N GLY A 360 12.66 13.95 -3.20
CA GLY A 360 13.33 15.24 -3.14
C GLY A 360 12.62 16.42 -3.81
N GLN A 361 11.40 16.26 -4.34
CA GLN A 361 10.68 17.35 -5.02
C GLN A 361 10.15 18.44 -4.07
N CYS A 362 9.84 18.10 -2.81
CA CYS A 362 9.29 19.01 -1.81
C CYS A 362 10.38 19.42 -0.83
N THR A 363 10.70 20.71 -0.74
CA THR A 363 11.80 21.20 0.09
C THR A 363 11.71 20.79 1.57
N PRO A 364 10.57 20.91 2.26
CA PRO A 364 10.47 20.41 3.65
C PRO A 364 10.70 18.90 3.76
N CYS A 365 10.02 18.10 2.95
CA CYS A 365 10.19 16.66 2.93
C CYS A 365 11.67 16.25 2.72
N LYS A 366 12.35 16.91 1.76
CA LYS A 366 13.76 16.68 1.45
C LYS A 366 14.71 17.08 2.60
N GLN A 367 14.57 18.28 3.12
CA GLN A 367 15.53 18.86 4.06
C GLN A 367 15.23 18.46 5.51
N ASP A 368 13.98 18.65 5.94
CA ASP A 368 13.59 18.34 7.30
C ASP A 368 13.61 16.83 7.54
N GLY A 369 13.21 16.02 6.53
CA GLY A 369 13.24 14.56 6.64
C GLY A 369 14.65 14.01 6.94
N VAL A 370 15.67 14.47 6.20
CA VAL A 370 17.06 14.05 6.46
C VAL A 370 17.56 14.58 7.81
N ALA A 371 17.20 15.80 8.18
CA ALA A 371 17.59 16.37 9.46
C ALA A 371 16.98 15.59 10.64
N ILE A 372 15.68 15.25 10.59
CA ILE A 372 15.00 14.44 11.61
C ILE A 372 15.69 13.08 11.75
N ALA A 373 15.95 12.39 10.63
CA ALA A 373 16.60 11.08 10.64
C ALA A 373 18.00 11.14 11.27
N SER A 374 18.78 12.18 10.94
CA SER A 374 20.12 12.38 11.49
C SER A 374 20.11 12.66 12.99
N GLU A 375 19.24 13.55 13.45
CA GLU A 375 19.12 13.89 14.88
C GLU A 375 18.68 12.69 15.73
N LEU A 376 17.70 11.91 15.23
CA LEU A 376 17.26 10.69 15.94
C LEU A 376 18.36 9.64 15.99
N ALA A 377 19.15 9.47 14.92
CA ALA A 377 20.29 8.54 14.92
C ALA A 377 21.38 8.96 15.91
N LEU A 378 21.70 10.27 16.01
CA LEU A 378 22.64 10.79 16.98
C LEU A 378 22.16 10.55 18.42
N LEU A 379 20.87 10.78 18.69
CA LEU A 379 20.27 10.50 20.00
C LEU A 379 20.44 9.02 20.38
N CYS A 380 20.15 8.09 19.49
CA CYS A 380 20.28 6.65 19.74
C CYS A 380 21.73 6.23 20.10
N ARG A 381 22.74 6.86 19.50
CA ARG A 381 24.16 6.53 19.70
C ARG A 381 24.83 7.25 20.85
N ASP A 382 24.09 8.01 21.64
CA ASP A 382 24.62 8.89 22.71
C ASP A 382 25.62 9.96 22.19
N GLU A 383 25.45 10.34 20.92
CA GLU A 383 26.18 11.42 20.25
C GLU A 383 25.35 12.71 20.18
N GLY A 384 24.07 12.63 20.60
CA GLY A 384 23.12 13.72 20.60
C GLY A 384 23.17 14.58 21.87
N THR A 385 22.34 15.64 21.87
CA THR A 385 22.21 16.58 22.96
C THR A 385 20.74 16.77 23.38
N LYS A 386 20.51 17.37 24.55
CA LYS A 386 19.15 17.71 25.00
C LYS A 386 18.40 18.68 24.07
N ALA A 387 19.12 19.40 23.19
CA ALA A 387 18.52 20.33 22.25
C ALA A 387 17.93 19.62 21.02
N ASP A 388 18.35 18.40 20.73
CA ASP A 388 18.00 17.71 19.49
C ASP A 388 16.55 17.24 19.48
N LEU A 389 16.02 16.76 20.62
CA LEU A 389 14.62 16.34 20.72
C LEU A 389 13.62 17.49 20.45
N PRO A 390 13.75 18.70 21.04
CA PRO A 390 12.96 19.86 20.65
C PRO A 390 13.12 20.25 19.19
N ARG A 391 14.34 20.09 18.62
CA ARG A 391 14.59 20.36 17.20
C ARG A 391 13.86 19.36 16.30
N VAL A 392 13.92 18.06 16.61
CA VAL A 392 13.14 17.03 15.92
C VAL A 392 11.66 17.38 15.94
N GLN A 393 11.10 17.76 17.09
CA GLN A 393 9.69 18.15 17.20
C GLN A 393 9.34 19.35 16.33
N SER A 394 10.24 20.34 16.25
CA SER A 394 10.06 21.51 15.37
C SER A 394 10.07 21.12 13.88
N LEU A 395 11.01 20.28 13.45
CA LEU A 395 11.10 19.81 12.07
C LEU A 395 9.91 18.91 11.68
N LEU A 396 9.44 18.08 12.60
CA LEU A 396 8.23 17.27 12.39
C LEU A 396 6.98 18.13 12.14
N SER A 397 6.93 19.36 12.66
CA SER A 397 5.78 20.24 12.40
C SER A 397 5.75 20.80 10.96
N THR A 398 6.85 20.71 10.21
CA THR A 398 6.99 21.30 8.87
C THR A 398 7.27 20.30 7.75
N VAL A 399 7.79 19.10 8.07
CA VAL A 399 8.24 18.11 7.09
C VAL A 399 7.15 17.71 6.06
N GLY A 400 5.88 17.76 6.44
CA GLY A 400 4.73 17.51 5.57
C GLY A 400 4.21 18.72 4.80
N ASP A 401 4.81 19.93 4.99
CA ASP A 401 4.29 21.15 4.41
C ASP A 401 4.40 21.14 2.87
N ARG A 402 3.27 21.43 2.21
CA ARG A 402 3.17 21.48 0.75
C ARG A 402 3.63 20.21 0.05
N ALA A 403 3.47 19.06 0.71
CA ALA A 403 3.82 17.76 0.15
C ALA A 403 2.96 17.44 -1.09
N ARG A 404 3.60 16.94 -2.16
CA ARG A 404 2.94 16.51 -3.40
C ARG A 404 2.26 15.14 -3.24
N CYS A 405 2.83 14.29 -2.40
CA CYS A 405 2.31 12.97 -2.07
C CYS A 405 2.20 12.82 -0.55
N TYR A 406 1.76 11.66 -0.11
CA TYR A 406 1.53 11.40 1.31
C TYR A 406 2.83 11.16 2.12
N LEU A 407 3.99 10.92 1.50
CA LEU A 407 5.24 10.55 2.18
C LEU A 407 5.69 11.57 3.23
N GLY A 408 5.66 12.88 2.93
CA GLY A 408 6.00 13.91 3.92
C GLY A 408 5.03 13.90 5.12
N THR A 409 3.75 13.68 4.86
CA THR A 409 2.73 13.51 5.91
C THR A 409 2.94 12.22 6.70
N GLN A 410 3.31 11.11 6.07
CA GLN A 410 3.70 9.87 6.76
C GLN A 410 4.84 10.13 7.75
N HIS A 411 5.90 10.81 7.29
CA HIS A 411 7.03 11.17 8.14
C HIS A 411 6.57 11.97 9.36
N GLN A 412 5.73 12.99 9.14
CA GLN A 412 5.17 13.81 10.21
C GLN A 412 4.35 12.98 11.19
N VAL A 413 3.33 12.23 10.73
CA VAL A 413 2.38 11.57 11.63
C VAL A 413 2.99 10.36 12.35
N VAL A 414 3.78 9.53 11.66
CA VAL A 414 4.32 8.30 12.24
C VAL A 414 5.40 8.63 13.25
N VAL A 415 6.40 9.46 12.87
CA VAL A 415 7.50 9.79 13.76
C VAL A 415 7.02 10.66 14.92
N SER A 416 6.05 11.59 14.70
CA SER A 416 5.44 12.34 15.81
C SER A 416 4.73 11.44 16.81
N SER A 417 4.05 10.38 16.35
CA SER A 417 3.38 9.43 17.24
C SER A 417 4.39 8.67 18.10
N LEU A 418 5.49 8.21 17.52
CA LEU A 418 6.59 7.53 18.24
C LEU A 418 7.24 8.45 19.26
N VAL A 419 7.59 9.68 18.88
CA VAL A 419 8.17 10.70 19.76
C VAL A 419 7.22 11.08 20.90
N SER A 420 5.91 11.15 20.63
CA SER A 420 4.91 11.50 21.64
C SER A 420 4.69 10.36 22.65
N VAL A 421 4.47 9.14 22.16
CA VAL A 421 4.13 7.97 22.99
C VAL A 421 5.35 7.51 23.80
N TYR A 422 6.52 7.44 23.16
CA TYR A 422 7.76 6.95 23.76
C TYR A 422 8.75 8.08 24.10
N GLY A 423 8.25 9.30 24.30
CA GLY A 423 9.03 10.46 24.70
C GLY A 423 9.97 10.24 25.90
N PRO A 424 9.58 9.51 26.96
CA PRO A 424 10.48 9.17 28.06
C PRO A 424 11.73 8.37 27.65
N GLU A 425 11.64 7.43 26.68
CA GLU A 425 12.78 6.67 26.17
C GLU A 425 13.72 7.59 25.37
N LEU A 426 13.17 8.39 24.45
CA LEU A 426 13.97 9.35 23.69
C LEU A 426 14.64 10.40 24.59
N ALA A 427 13.95 10.85 25.66
CA ALA A 427 14.51 11.77 26.62
C ALA A 427 15.61 11.15 27.49
N ALA A 428 15.57 9.83 27.70
CA ALA A 428 16.64 9.12 28.39
C ALA A 428 17.93 9.11 27.54
N HIS A 429 17.83 8.82 26.23
CA HIS A 429 18.95 8.95 25.28
C HIS A 429 19.48 10.38 25.23
N ALA A 430 18.62 11.37 25.04
CA ALA A 430 19.01 12.78 25.00
C ALA A 430 19.70 13.26 26.31
N ALA A 431 19.55 12.55 27.39
CA ALA A 431 20.17 12.86 28.69
C ALA A 431 21.39 11.96 29.00
N GLY A 432 21.81 11.09 28.09
CA GLY A 432 22.88 10.11 28.32
C GLY A 432 22.59 9.13 29.44
N ARG A 433 21.31 8.72 29.59
CA ARG A 433 20.85 7.79 30.64
C ARG A 433 20.36 6.45 30.09
N ALA A 434 20.29 6.31 28.78
CA ALA A 434 20.02 5.05 28.09
C ALA A 434 21.34 4.48 27.55
N GLU A 435 21.38 3.17 27.37
CA GLU A 435 22.52 2.54 26.66
C GLU A 435 22.44 2.89 25.18
N PRO A 436 23.57 3.19 24.51
CA PRO A 436 23.59 3.44 23.07
C PRO A 436 23.02 2.27 22.28
N VAL A 437 22.24 2.57 21.26
CA VAL A 437 21.60 1.58 20.39
C VAL A 437 21.68 2.03 18.93
N GLU A 438 21.84 1.08 17.99
CA GLU A 438 21.77 1.38 16.57
C GLU A 438 20.31 1.56 16.13
N PRO A 439 20.02 2.51 15.20
CA PRO A 439 18.71 2.63 14.60
C PRO A 439 18.19 1.29 14.06
N ARG A 440 16.93 0.96 14.35
CA ARG A 440 16.31 -0.28 13.86
C ARG A 440 16.24 -0.25 12.33
N LEU A 441 16.61 -1.35 11.65
CA LEU A 441 16.37 -1.46 10.22
C LEU A 441 14.86 -1.54 9.96
N VAL A 442 14.34 -0.54 9.24
CA VAL A 442 12.99 -0.49 8.71
C VAL A 442 13.12 -0.38 7.19
N THR A 443 12.61 -1.37 6.48
CA THR A 443 12.76 -1.45 5.02
C THR A 443 11.72 -2.40 4.43
N GLU A 444 11.70 -2.49 3.11
CA GLU A 444 10.92 -3.47 2.36
C GLU A 444 11.36 -4.91 2.72
N LEU A 445 10.40 -5.84 2.68
CA LEU A 445 10.67 -7.26 2.76
C LEU A 445 11.11 -7.79 1.39
N LEU A 446 12.16 -8.60 1.36
CA LEU A 446 12.55 -9.35 0.15
C LEU A 446 11.77 -10.66 0.05
N ASP A 447 11.57 -11.34 1.17
CA ASP A 447 10.79 -12.59 1.26
C ASP A 447 10.30 -12.83 2.70
N ILE A 448 9.45 -13.84 2.85
CA ILE A 448 9.18 -14.52 4.11
C ILE A 448 9.50 -16.00 3.87
N ALA A 449 10.53 -16.50 4.52
CA ALA A 449 11.01 -17.86 4.38
C ALA A 449 11.20 -18.49 5.76
N ASP A 450 10.80 -19.75 5.94
CA ASP A 450 10.92 -20.49 7.19
C ASP A 450 10.38 -19.70 8.42
N ASP A 451 9.20 -19.10 8.25
CA ASP A 451 8.52 -18.26 9.24
C ASP A 451 9.34 -17.02 9.69
N ARG A 452 10.25 -16.54 8.84
CA ARG A 452 11.06 -15.34 9.07
C ARG A 452 11.06 -14.39 7.87
N ALA A 453 10.93 -13.11 8.16
CA ALA A 453 11.05 -12.04 7.18
C ALA A 453 12.52 -11.83 6.78
N VAL A 454 12.75 -11.74 5.50
CA VAL A 454 14.03 -11.36 4.92
C VAL A 454 13.94 -9.88 4.54
N LEU A 455 14.66 -9.04 5.26
CA LEU A 455 14.68 -7.59 5.06
C LEU A 455 15.74 -7.21 4.01
N ASP A 456 15.51 -6.13 3.29
CA ASP A 456 16.50 -5.55 2.38
C ASP A 456 17.61 -4.81 3.16
N GLU A 457 18.69 -5.50 3.49
CA GLU A 457 19.83 -4.92 4.21
C GLU A 457 20.61 -3.90 3.36
N HIS A 458 20.47 -3.89 2.03
CA HIS A 458 21.09 -2.87 1.18
C HIS A 458 20.58 -1.47 1.52
N HIS A 459 19.38 -1.37 2.09
CA HIS A 459 18.80 -0.11 2.54
C HIS A 459 19.66 0.58 3.62
N LEU A 460 20.47 -0.15 4.40
CA LEU A 460 21.41 0.44 5.37
C LEU A 460 22.42 1.38 4.71
N ALA A 461 22.84 1.07 3.47
CA ALA A 461 23.78 1.87 2.70
C ALA A 461 23.10 2.84 1.72
N LYS A 462 21.78 2.67 1.48
CA LYS A 462 21.04 3.51 0.53
C LYS A 462 21.06 4.97 0.97
N GLN A 463 21.28 5.85 0.00
CA GLN A 463 21.17 7.30 0.15
C GLN A 463 19.96 7.78 -0.66
N PRO A 464 19.42 8.96 -0.36
CA PRO A 464 18.37 9.54 -1.19
C PRO A 464 18.83 9.71 -2.65
N ASP A 465 17.97 9.39 -3.62
CA ASP A 465 18.31 9.39 -5.06
C ASP A 465 18.71 10.76 -5.63
N TRP A 466 18.49 11.81 -4.86
CA TRP A 466 18.83 13.19 -5.23
C TRP A 466 20.11 13.74 -4.56
N THR A 467 20.88 12.90 -3.86
CA THR A 467 22.16 13.29 -3.21
C THR A 467 23.38 13.06 -4.11
#